data_cb424677ed5567e5d356ee82e7d7e24b
#
_entry.id   cb424677ed5567e5d356ee82e7d7e24b
#
_cell.length_a   1.000
_cell.length_b   1.000
_cell.length_c   1.000
_cell.angle_alpha   90.00
_cell.angle_beta   90.00
_cell.angle_gamma   90.00
#
_symmetry.space_group_name_H-M   'P 1'
#
loop_
_entity.id
_entity.type
_entity.pdbx_description
1 polymer ?
#
loop_
_entity_poly.entity_id
_entity_poly.type
_entity_poly.pdbx_seq_one_letter_code
_entity_poly.pdbx_strand_id
1 'polypeptide(L)'
;MKTIINHFTDNDLYTFTCMYYILQKYPRAETEYCFFDRNRTCYPKGFDQMLREQLEHLENVVITDEERAFMTRTFPFLPYWFINVFLRGYRFNSKELTITQDEEGHLDIRVKGKWWSTIMWEMPILSAISELMHILNGDALKYDAEKEYARSYEKGRQIWECGLTLGDMGTRRRFSFEHQERVIDALIASYDEVKSETNGQCGKFTGTSNVCLAMKKNIPCLGTMSHQCISFEEIVSGVFECNYNVMNKWSEVYDGNVGIFLYDCFGDNVFFNNLSKRMAMTFCGLRIDSGVEEEQVDLIVEKYKQLGIDPMTKQAVFSNGLNIERAIEIHNYCKGKITDSYGVGTFLTCDVTDCKPMNIVVKLIRGRITESREWHPCVKLSCDKGKTLGDKAKCDYLLSVLNEANQ
;
A
#
# COMPACT_ATOMS: atom_id res chain seq x y z
N MET A 1 21.77 16.59 -8.68
CA MET A 1 21.66 15.43 -7.73
C MET A 1 21.35 14.19 -8.56
N LYS A 2 21.79 12.97 -8.12
CA LYS A 2 21.40 11.70 -8.79
C LYS A 2 19.86 11.55 -8.71
N THR A 3 19.24 11.07 -9.79
CA THR A 3 17.80 10.78 -9.79
C THR A 3 17.49 9.55 -8.94
N ILE A 4 16.45 9.65 -8.14
CA ILE A 4 16.05 8.61 -7.18
C ILE A 4 15.25 7.51 -7.87
N ILE A 5 14.25 7.89 -8.66
CA ILE A 5 13.35 6.93 -9.32
C ILE A 5 13.68 6.88 -10.81
N ASN A 6 14.14 5.73 -11.27
CA ASN A 6 14.64 5.55 -12.64
C ASN A 6 13.89 4.45 -13.43
N HIS A 7 12.95 3.75 -12.78
CA HIS A 7 12.15 2.69 -13.39
C HIS A 7 10.67 3.03 -13.28
N PHE A 8 9.92 2.81 -14.35
CA PHE A 8 8.48 3.03 -14.37
C PHE A 8 7.75 2.13 -13.35
N THR A 9 8.27 0.93 -13.18
CA THR A 9 7.74 -0.07 -12.27
C THR A 9 8.30 0.03 -10.84
N ASP A 10 9.13 1.05 -10.52
CA ASP A 10 9.49 1.35 -9.12
C ASP A 10 8.29 1.92 -8.38
N ASN A 11 7.29 1.08 -8.23
CA ASN A 11 5.98 1.38 -7.69
C ASN A 11 5.36 0.09 -7.14
N ASP A 12 4.43 0.21 -6.21
CA ASP A 12 3.74 -0.95 -5.64
C ASP A 12 2.68 -1.50 -6.61
N LEU A 13 2.50 -2.82 -6.65
CA LEU A 13 1.55 -3.49 -7.54
C LEU A 13 0.13 -2.96 -7.40
N TYR A 14 -0.31 -2.61 -6.18
CA TYR A 14 -1.67 -2.09 -5.98
C TYR A 14 -1.94 -0.80 -6.77
N THR A 15 -0.91 -0.01 -7.09
CA THR A 15 -1.07 1.19 -7.91
C THR A 15 -1.55 0.82 -9.32
N PHE A 16 -0.98 -0.22 -9.92
CA PHE A 16 -1.37 -0.70 -11.24
C PHE A 16 -2.73 -1.41 -11.22
N THR A 17 -3.01 -2.19 -10.19
CA THR A 17 -4.33 -2.82 -10.04
C THR A 17 -5.41 -1.78 -9.82
N CYS A 18 -5.22 -0.82 -8.93
CA CYS A 18 -6.19 0.26 -8.76
C CYS A 18 -6.33 1.11 -10.02
N MET A 19 -5.24 1.43 -10.74
CA MET A 19 -5.29 2.16 -12.01
C MET A 19 -6.17 1.43 -13.04
N TYR A 20 -5.99 0.13 -13.19
CA TYR A 20 -6.81 -0.66 -14.12
C TYR A 20 -8.28 -0.69 -13.67
N TYR A 21 -8.56 -0.90 -12.38
CA TYR A 21 -9.91 -0.81 -11.82
C TYR A 21 -10.57 0.55 -12.11
N ILE A 22 -9.83 1.65 -11.90
CA ILE A 22 -10.31 3.01 -12.15
C ILE A 22 -10.64 3.21 -13.63
N LEU A 23 -9.79 2.75 -14.53
CA LEU A 23 -10.04 2.82 -15.98
C LEU A 23 -11.32 2.07 -16.40
N GLN A 24 -11.62 0.95 -15.74
CA GLN A 24 -12.82 0.16 -16.02
C GLN A 24 -14.09 0.78 -15.43
N LYS A 25 -14.03 1.33 -14.22
CA LYS A 25 -15.24 1.75 -13.49
C LYS A 25 -15.43 3.28 -13.44
N TYR A 26 -14.33 4.04 -13.48
CA TYR A 26 -14.32 5.49 -13.29
C TYR A 26 -13.39 6.24 -14.27
N PRO A 27 -13.43 5.97 -15.59
CA PRO A 27 -12.44 6.51 -16.54
C PRO A 27 -12.45 8.03 -16.67
N ARG A 28 -13.52 8.68 -16.25
CA ARG A 28 -13.67 10.15 -16.29
C ARG A 28 -13.50 10.82 -14.94
N ALA A 29 -13.33 10.05 -13.87
CA ALA A 29 -13.19 10.58 -12.53
C ALA A 29 -11.93 11.45 -12.39
N GLU A 30 -12.04 12.46 -11.57
CA GLU A 30 -10.94 13.32 -11.17
C GLU A 30 -10.80 13.32 -9.66
N THR A 31 -9.58 13.45 -9.22
CA THR A 31 -9.22 13.38 -7.80
C THR A 31 -8.17 14.41 -7.44
N GLU A 32 -8.15 14.74 -6.16
CA GLU A 32 -7.09 15.52 -5.55
C GLU A 32 -6.56 14.77 -4.33
N TYR A 33 -5.24 14.60 -4.30
CA TYR A 33 -4.50 14.02 -3.17
C TYR A 33 -3.73 15.11 -2.46
N CYS A 34 -3.48 14.89 -1.17
CA CYS A 34 -2.66 15.77 -0.35
C CYS A 34 -1.63 14.94 0.41
N PHE A 35 -0.44 15.49 0.53
CA PHE A 35 0.64 14.98 1.38
C PHE A 35 0.38 15.37 2.84
N PHE A 36 0.68 14.46 3.75
CA PHE A 36 0.62 14.69 5.18
C PHE A 36 1.90 14.17 5.84
N ASP A 37 2.58 15.05 6.54
CA ASP A 37 3.66 14.71 7.46
C ASP A 37 3.15 14.76 8.90
N ARG A 38 3.03 13.59 9.51
CA ARG A 38 2.51 13.46 10.87
C ARG A 38 3.48 13.93 11.94
N ASN A 39 4.78 14.03 11.60
CA ASN A 39 5.81 14.54 12.49
C ASN A 39 6.00 16.06 12.36
N ARG A 40 5.34 16.71 11.38
CA ARG A 40 5.52 18.13 11.06
C ARG A 40 7.01 18.48 10.91
N THR A 41 7.71 17.70 10.11
CA THR A 41 9.14 17.89 9.84
C THR A 41 9.38 19.27 9.23
N CYS A 42 10.36 20.00 9.73
CA CYS A 42 10.90 21.20 9.11
C CYS A 42 11.96 20.77 8.09
N TYR A 43 11.59 20.77 6.81
CA TYR A 43 12.49 20.39 5.71
C TYR A 43 13.52 21.49 5.46
N PRO A 44 14.75 21.15 5.01
CA PRO A 44 15.75 22.15 4.65
C PRO A 44 15.24 23.14 3.61
N LYS A 45 15.71 24.38 3.66
CA LYS A 45 15.31 25.44 2.70
C LYS A 45 15.59 25.01 1.25
N GLY A 46 14.60 25.14 0.37
CA GLY A 46 14.67 24.74 -1.04
C GLY A 46 14.45 23.25 -1.27
N PHE A 47 13.95 22.52 -0.28
CA PHE A 47 13.60 21.10 -0.42
C PHE A 47 12.50 20.91 -1.47
N ASP A 48 11.53 21.81 -1.53
CA ASP A 48 10.47 21.80 -2.53
C ASP A 48 11.01 21.84 -3.96
N GLN A 49 12.04 22.65 -4.21
CA GLN A 49 12.70 22.70 -5.53
C GLN A 49 13.46 21.41 -5.82
N MET A 50 14.20 20.87 -4.85
CA MET A 50 14.92 19.59 -5.03
C MET A 50 13.94 18.45 -5.29
N LEU A 51 12.84 18.37 -4.56
CA LEU A 51 11.80 17.38 -4.77
C LEU A 51 11.13 17.53 -6.13
N ARG A 52 10.83 18.76 -6.54
CA ARG A 52 10.25 19.07 -7.86
C ARG A 52 11.14 18.52 -8.99
N GLU A 53 12.44 18.77 -8.94
CA GLU A 53 13.38 18.26 -9.94
C GLU A 53 13.37 16.73 -10.02
N GLN A 54 13.28 16.03 -8.88
CA GLN A 54 13.15 14.57 -8.84
C GLN A 54 11.85 14.06 -9.47
N LEU A 55 10.74 14.74 -9.21
CA LEU A 55 9.43 14.31 -9.71
C LEU A 55 9.20 14.70 -11.18
N GLU A 56 9.69 15.84 -11.64
CA GLU A 56 9.64 16.25 -13.05
C GLU A 56 10.46 15.33 -13.95
N HIS A 57 11.56 14.73 -13.43
CA HIS A 57 12.32 13.71 -14.15
C HIS A 57 11.43 12.54 -14.62
N LEU A 58 10.37 12.19 -13.86
CA LEU A 58 9.49 11.08 -14.18
C LEU A 58 8.72 11.26 -15.52
N GLU A 59 8.58 12.47 -16.04
CA GLU A 59 8.01 12.68 -17.37
C GLU A 59 8.80 11.96 -18.48
N ASN A 60 10.09 11.69 -18.23
CA ASN A 60 10.98 10.97 -19.12
C ASN A 60 11.11 9.47 -18.79
N VAL A 61 10.56 9.02 -17.65
CA VAL A 61 10.60 7.63 -17.25
C VAL A 61 9.42 6.89 -17.89
N VAL A 62 9.73 6.01 -18.81
CA VAL A 62 8.75 5.21 -19.56
C VAL A 62 8.91 3.74 -19.22
N ILE A 63 7.81 3.00 -19.30
CA ILE A 63 7.86 1.55 -19.12
C ILE A 63 8.68 0.89 -20.24
N THR A 64 9.69 0.11 -19.90
CA THR A 64 10.56 -0.59 -20.82
C THR A 64 9.90 -1.85 -21.39
N ASP A 65 10.50 -2.41 -22.45
CA ASP A 65 10.04 -3.68 -23.02
C ASP A 65 10.19 -4.84 -22.03
N GLU A 66 11.25 -4.82 -21.22
CA GLU A 66 11.51 -5.82 -20.19
C GLU A 66 10.46 -5.76 -19.07
N GLU A 67 10.16 -4.55 -18.55
CA GLU A 67 9.12 -4.34 -17.55
C GLU A 67 7.74 -4.80 -18.05
N ARG A 68 7.38 -4.48 -19.30
CA ARG A 68 6.12 -4.93 -19.91
C ARG A 68 6.06 -6.44 -20.08
N ALA A 69 7.15 -7.06 -20.52
CA ALA A 69 7.24 -8.52 -20.65
C ALA A 69 7.09 -9.22 -19.29
N PHE A 70 7.75 -8.67 -18.25
CA PHE A 70 7.60 -9.16 -16.88
C PHE A 70 6.15 -9.05 -16.41
N MET A 71 5.54 -7.87 -16.50
CA MET A 71 4.16 -7.64 -16.07
C MET A 71 3.17 -8.54 -16.81
N THR A 72 3.33 -8.70 -18.12
CA THR A 72 2.43 -9.54 -18.95
C THR A 72 2.51 -11.00 -18.53
N ARG A 73 3.68 -11.51 -18.19
CA ARG A 73 3.88 -12.89 -17.75
C ARG A 73 3.40 -13.11 -16.31
N THR A 74 3.65 -12.13 -15.44
CA THR A 74 3.47 -12.29 -13.99
C THR A 74 2.06 -11.91 -13.51
N PHE A 75 1.39 -10.99 -14.21
CA PHE A 75 0.07 -10.48 -13.83
C PHE A 75 -0.99 -10.78 -14.90
N PRO A 76 -1.37 -12.06 -15.10
CA PRO A 76 -2.33 -12.44 -16.13
C PRO A 76 -3.74 -11.83 -15.92
N PHE A 77 -4.04 -11.33 -14.73
CA PHE A 77 -5.26 -10.60 -14.39
C PHE A 77 -5.25 -9.14 -14.89
N LEU A 78 -4.10 -8.61 -15.36
CA LEU A 78 -4.02 -7.34 -16.07
C LEU A 78 -4.00 -7.63 -17.58
N PRO A 79 -4.98 -7.16 -18.37
CA PRO A 79 -5.08 -7.53 -19.76
C PRO A 79 -3.96 -6.97 -20.62
N TYR A 80 -3.67 -7.64 -21.72
CA TYR A 80 -2.59 -7.27 -22.64
C TYR A 80 -2.64 -5.79 -23.09
N TRP A 81 -3.85 -5.29 -23.42
CA TRP A 81 -4.01 -3.91 -23.87
C TRP A 81 -3.62 -2.89 -22.78
N PHE A 82 -3.90 -3.19 -21.51
CA PHE A 82 -3.53 -2.30 -20.40
C PHE A 82 -2.02 -2.18 -20.29
N ILE A 83 -1.29 -3.29 -20.29
CA ILE A 83 0.17 -3.30 -20.14
C ILE A 83 0.87 -2.81 -21.43
N ASN A 84 0.49 -3.33 -22.60
CA ASN A 84 1.26 -3.17 -23.83
C ASN A 84 0.79 -2.02 -24.74
N VAL A 85 -0.39 -1.45 -24.45
CA VAL A 85 -0.89 -0.28 -25.18
C VAL A 85 -1.02 0.91 -24.24
N PHE A 86 -1.81 0.79 -23.16
CA PHE A 86 -2.09 1.91 -22.28
C PHE A 86 -0.84 2.33 -21.48
N LEU A 87 -0.21 1.44 -20.70
CA LEU A 87 1.01 1.77 -19.93
C LEU A 87 2.18 2.16 -20.83
N ARG A 88 2.32 1.57 -22.02
CA ARG A 88 3.33 1.98 -23.00
C ARG A 88 3.17 3.44 -23.44
N GLY A 89 1.93 3.89 -23.58
CA GLY A 89 1.59 5.27 -23.93
C GLY A 89 1.56 6.24 -22.75
N TYR A 90 1.53 5.72 -21.51
CA TYR A 90 1.43 6.56 -20.30
C TYR A 90 2.69 7.41 -20.11
N ARG A 91 2.49 8.63 -19.64
CA ARG A 91 3.55 9.56 -19.20
C ARG A 91 3.10 10.24 -17.91
N PHE A 92 4.00 10.36 -16.97
CA PHE A 92 3.77 11.24 -15.83
C PHE A 92 3.60 12.68 -16.33
N ASN A 93 2.74 13.45 -15.68
CA ASN A 93 2.47 14.84 -16.04
C ASN A 93 2.67 15.72 -14.81
N SER A 94 3.82 16.38 -14.73
CA SER A 94 4.18 17.24 -13.58
C SER A 94 3.22 18.41 -13.35
N LYS A 95 2.40 18.78 -14.34
CA LYS A 95 1.33 19.80 -14.17
C LYS A 95 0.23 19.36 -13.22
N GLU A 96 0.14 18.06 -12.90
CA GLU A 96 -0.75 17.55 -11.86
C GLU A 96 -0.26 17.89 -10.45
N LEU A 97 1.04 18.23 -10.29
CA LEU A 97 1.69 18.50 -9.01
C LEU A 97 1.69 20.00 -8.66
N THR A 98 1.34 20.28 -7.41
CA THR A 98 1.66 21.55 -6.75
C THR A 98 2.53 21.23 -5.55
N ILE A 99 3.73 21.81 -5.49
CA ILE A 99 4.68 21.59 -4.40
C ILE A 99 5.12 22.95 -3.90
N THR A 100 4.91 23.23 -2.62
CA THR A 100 5.34 24.48 -1.98
C THR A 100 5.94 24.20 -0.62
N GLN A 101 6.85 25.09 -0.20
CA GLN A 101 7.45 25.06 1.13
C GLN A 101 7.21 26.41 1.80
N ASP A 102 6.72 26.40 3.05
CA ASP A 102 6.52 27.63 3.81
C ASP A 102 7.84 28.13 4.44
N GLU A 103 7.77 29.29 5.11
CA GLU A 103 8.94 29.91 5.76
C GLU A 103 9.46 29.07 6.96
N GLU A 104 8.61 28.23 7.54
CA GLU A 104 8.94 27.31 8.64
C GLU A 104 9.54 26.01 8.15
N GLY A 105 9.53 25.78 6.85
CA GLY A 105 10.07 24.59 6.20
C GLY A 105 9.07 23.47 5.99
N HIS A 106 7.77 23.66 6.24
CA HIS A 106 6.78 22.60 6.01
C HIS A 106 6.39 22.52 4.53
N LEU A 107 6.07 21.31 4.06
CA LEU A 107 5.65 21.07 2.69
C LEU A 107 4.12 21.00 2.55
N ASP A 108 3.57 21.67 1.55
CA ASP A 108 2.24 21.40 0.99
C ASP A 108 2.41 20.81 -0.41
N ILE A 109 2.00 19.54 -0.58
CA ILE A 109 2.07 18.84 -1.86
C ILE A 109 0.68 18.34 -2.20
N ARG A 110 0.22 18.72 -3.41
CA ARG A 110 -1.08 18.32 -3.94
C ARG A 110 -0.91 17.69 -5.30
N VAL A 111 -1.71 16.68 -5.57
CA VAL A 111 -1.78 16.01 -6.87
C VAL A 111 -3.21 16.08 -7.36
N LYS A 112 -3.46 16.71 -8.51
CA LYS A 112 -4.82 16.91 -9.03
C LYS A 112 -4.92 16.61 -10.52
N GLY A 113 -5.87 15.76 -10.90
CA GLY A 113 -6.09 15.38 -12.29
C GLY A 113 -7.02 14.19 -12.44
N LYS A 114 -6.91 13.48 -13.55
CA LYS A 114 -7.64 12.23 -13.78
C LYS A 114 -7.22 11.19 -12.74
N TRP A 115 -8.18 10.50 -12.13
CA TRP A 115 -7.89 9.57 -11.04
C TRP A 115 -6.89 8.47 -11.42
N TRP A 116 -7.02 7.89 -12.62
CA TRP A 116 -6.08 6.89 -13.12
C TRP A 116 -4.65 7.41 -13.33
N SER A 117 -4.47 8.74 -13.45
CA SER A 117 -3.15 9.38 -13.53
C SER A 117 -2.60 9.74 -12.16
N THR A 118 -3.42 10.40 -11.34
CA THR A 118 -3.01 10.92 -10.03
C THR A 118 -2.63 9.83 -9.05
N ILE A 119 -3.19 8.62 -9.16
CA ILE A 119 -2.84 7.47 -8.31
C ILE A 119 -1.37 7.05 -8.44
N MET A 120 -0.76 7.29 -9.58
CA MET A 120 0.64 6.92 -9.85
C MET A 120 1.65 7.73 -9.04
N TRP A 121 1.26 8.88 -8.49
CA TRP A 121 2.16 9.79 -7.81
C TRP A 121 2.43 9.44 -6.34
N GLU A 122 1.61 8.64 -5.68
CA GLU A 122 1.75 8.34 -4.25
C GLU A 122 3.13 7.77 -3.92
N MET A 123 3.54 6.70 -4.61
CA MET A 123 4.82 6.05 -4.36
C MET A 123 6.01 6.95 -4.69
N PRO A 124 6.08 7.57 -5.88
CA PRO A 124 7.18 8.46 -6.23
C PRO A 124 7.37 9.62 -5.24
N ILE A 125 6.30 10.28 -4.83
CA ILE A 125 6.38 11.38 -3.87
C ILE A 125 6.97 10.90 -2.54
N LEU A 126 6.42 9.82 -1.99
CA LEU A 126 6.81 9.35 -0.67
C LEU A 126 8.23 8.80 -0.64
N SER A 127 8.62 7.97 -1.63
CA SER A 127 9.97 7.43 -1.69
C SER A 127 11.01 8.50 -1.98
N ALA A 128 10.73 9.46 -2.87
CA ALA A 128 11.63 10.58 -3.13
C ALA A 128 11.85 11.45 -1.90
N ILE A 129 10.81 11.79 -1.15
CA ILE A 129 10.94 12.55 0.10
C ILE A 129 11.78 11.78 1.11
N SER A 130 11.48 10.49 1.31
CA SER A 130 12.22 9.64 2.27
C SER A 130 13.71 9.58 1.93
N GLU A 131 14.07 9.25 0.69
CA GLU A 131 15.45 9.14 0.26
C GLU A 131 16.20 10.49 0.28
N LEU A 132 15.57 11.59 -0.17
CA LEU A 132 16.14 12.93 -0.12
C LEU A 132 16.48 13.33 1.31
N MET A 133 15.60 13.06 2.27
CA MET A 133 15.84 13.41 3.67
C MET A 133 17.03 12.64 4.24
N HIS A 134 17.16 11.34 3.97
CA HIS A 134 18.32 10.56 4.39
C HIS A 134 19.64 11.04 3.77
N ILE A 135 19.58 11.49 2.51
CA ILE A 135 20.75 12.12 1.86
C ILE A 135 21.12 13.43 2.54
N LEU A 136 20.16 14.33 2.77
CA LEU A 136 20.39 15.67 3.33
C LEU A 136 20.77 15.64 4.81
N ASN A 137 20.26 14.68 5.57
CA ASN A 137 20.67 14.45 6.97
C ASN A 137 22.06 13.84 7.10
N GLY A 138 22.67 13.43 5.99
CA GLY A 138 23.98 12.75 5.98
C GLY A 138 23.90 11.29 6.44
N ASP A 139 22.72 10.72 6.55
CA ASP A 139 22.53 9.31 6.91
C ASP A 139 23.16 8.39 5.88
N ALA A 140 23.04 8.73 4.59
CA ALA A 140 23.67 8.00 3.48
C ALA A 140 25.21 7.92 3.56
N LEU A 141 25.86 8.90 4.23
CA LEU A 141 27.32 8.90 4.45
C LEU A 141 27.77 7.95 5.57
N LYS A 142 26.85 7.62 6.49
CA LYS A 142 27.08 6.70 7.61
C LYS A 142 26.61 5.28 7.31
N TYR A 143 25.98 5.08 6.16
CA TYR A 143 25.39 3.79 5.77
C TYR A 143 26.46 2.74 5.53
N ASP A 144 26.42 1.66 6.31
CA ASP A 144 27.28 0.48 6.16
C ASP A 144 26.46 -0.65 5.52
N ALA A 145 26.69 -0.90 4.25
CA ALA A 145 25.94 -1.85 3.45
C ALA A 145 26.04 -3.30 3.96
N GLU A 146 27.23 -3.71 4.43
CA GLU A 146 27.46 -5.07 4.90
C GLU A 146 26.80 -5.30 6.26
N LYS A 147 26.90 -4.32 7.14
CA LYS A 147 26.24 -4.33 8.45
C LYS A 147 24.72 -4.42 8.31
N GLU A 148 24.12 -3.60 7.45
CA GLU A 148 22.67 -3.57 7.26
C GLU A 148 22.16 -4.81 6.50
N TYR A 149 22.97 -5.38 5.62
CA TYR A 149 22.67 -6.68 5.01
C TYR A 149 22.63 -7.79 6.06
N ALA A 150 23.68 -7.90 6.88
CA ALA A 150 23.76 -8.90 7.95
C ALA A 150 22.57 -8.77 8.92
N ARG A 151 22.22 -7.53 9.30
CA ARG A 151 21.06 -7.27 10.16
C ARG A 151 19.75 -7.71 9.54
N SER A 152 19.55 -7.44 8.25
CA SER A 152 18.35 -7.88 7.51
C SER A 152 18.29 -9.39 7.36
N TYR A 153 19.45 -10.03 7.18
CA TYR A 153 19.58 -11.47 7.11
C TYR A 153 19.16 -12.16 8.43
N GLU A 154 19.65 -11.65 9.57
CA GLU A 154 19.28 -12.17 10.89
C GLU A 154 17.78 -11.98 11.18
N LYS A 155 17.20 -10.85 10.79
CA LYS A 155 15.74 -10.65 10.84
C LYS A 155 15.01 -11.71 10.01
N GLY A 156 15.49 -11.94 8.80
CA GLY A 156 14.93 -12.97 7.93
C GLY A 156 14.96 -14.34 8.58
N ARG A 157 16.09 -14.77 9.14
CA ARG A 157 16.19 -16.06 9.87
C ARG A 157 15.13 -16.16 10.97
N GLN A 158 15.02 -15.13 11.83
CA GLN A 158 14.02 -15.09 12.90
C GLN A 158 12.58 -15.23 12.36
N ILE A 159 12.25 -14.53 11.28
CA ILE A 159 10.93 -14.60 10.63
C ILE A 159 10.62 -16.04 10.19
N TRP A 160 11.56 -16.68 9.47
CA TRP A 160 11.34 -17.99 8.89
C TRP A 160 11.35 -19.12 9.92
N GLU A 161 12.20 -19.04 10.93
CA GLU A 161 12.26 -20.00 12.04
C GLU A 161 10.97 -19.96 12.88
N CYS A 162 10.34 -18.79 13.03
CA CYS A 162 9.05 -18.65 13.72
C CYS A 162 7.83 -19.08 12.89
N GLY A 163 8.00 -19.42 11.61
CA GLY A 163 6.92 -19.92 10.77
C GLY A 163 6.10 -18.83 10.08
N LEU A 164 6.53 -17.56 10.09
CA LEU A 164 5.77 -16.44 9.52
C LEU A 164 5.73 -16.48 7.99
N THR A 165 4.56 -16.20 7.43
CA THR A 165 4.38 -15.90 6.00
C THR A 165 4.44 -14.40 5.79
N LEU A 166 5.53 -13.89 5.20
CA LEU A 166 5.80 -12.46 5.17
C LEU A 166 6.28 -11.98 3.80
N GLY A 167 5.90 -10.73 3.45
CA GLY A 167 6.40 -10.01 2.29
C GLY A 167 6.77 -8.56 2.57
N ASP A 168 7.65 -8.01 1.74
CA ASP A 168 8.06 -6.61 1.79
C ASP A 168 6.97 -5.69 1.22
N MET A 169 6.59 -4.65 1.98
CA MET A 169 5.70 -3.55 1.58
C MET A 169 6.34 -2.18 1.92
N GLY A 170 7.65 -2.05 1.75
CA GLY A 170 8.42 -0.92 2.30
C GLY A 170 8.73 0.21 1.33
N THR A 171 8.26 0.21 0.08
CA THR A 171 8.60 1.21 -0.96
C THR A 171 8.38 2.65 -0.52
N ARG A 172 7.27 2.96 0.16
CA ARG A 172 6.83 4.34 0.49
C ARG A 172 7.82 5.13 1.32
N ARG A 173 8.49 4.48 2.27
CA ARG A 173 9.33 5.12 3.30
C ARG A 173 10.66 4.40 3.41
N ARG A 174 11.14 3.86 2.30
CA ARG A 174 12.44 3.17 2.25
C ARG A 174 13.58 4.15 2.56
N PHE A 175 14.64 3.62 3.10
CA PHE A 175 15.88 4.38 3.26
C PHE A 175 16.47 4.78 1.91
N SER A 176 16.59 3.82 0.98
CA SER A 176 16.92 4.03 -0.42
C SER A 176 16.47 2.84 -1.26
N PHE A 177 16.40 2.99 -2.59
CA PHE A 177 16.11 1.89 -3.50
C PHE A 177 17.12 0.75 -3.34
N GLU A 178 18.40 1.10 -3.30
CA GLU A 178 19.50 0.14 -3.15
C GLU A 178 19.43 -0.60 -1.79
N HIS A 179 19.02 0.09 -0.72
CA HIS A 179 18.83 -0.56 0.57
C HIS A 179 17.65 -1.53 0.55
N GLN A 180 16.50 -1.14 -0.01
CA GLN A 180 15.35 -2.05 -0.16
C GLN A 180 15.73 -3.29 -0.99
N GLU A 181 16.49 -3.11 -2.08
CA GLU A 181 17.01 -4.22 -2.88
C GLU A 181 17.88 -5.18 -2.05
N ARG A 182 18.80 -4.66 -1.21
CA ARG A 182 19.65 -5.47 -0.31
C ARG A 182 18.86 -6.19 0.77
N VAL A 183 17.85 -5.56 1.33
CA VAL A 183 16.93 -6.19 2.28
C VAL A 183 16.25 -7.40 1.65
N ILE A 184 15.76 -7.27 0.43
CA ILE A 184 15.14 -8.37 -0.30
C ILE A 184 16.16 -9.50 -0.55
N ASP A 185 17.40 -9.18 -0.95
CA ASP A 185 18.46 -10.18 -1.13
C ASP A 185 18.75 -10.93 0.18
N ALA A 186 18.81 -10.23 1.30
CA ALA A 186 19.02 -10.82 2.61
C ALA A 186 17.85 -11.72 3.04
N LEU A 187 16.61 -11.30 2.77
CA LEU A 187 15.42 -12.11 3.06
C LEU A 187 15.37 -13.37 2.21
N ILE A 188 15.74 -13.31 0.93
CA ILE A 188 15.81 -14.48 0.05
C ILE A 188 16.89 -15.45 0.55
N ALA A 189 18.11 -14.96 0.80
CA ALA A 189 19.22 -15.79 1.24
C ALA A 189 18.92 -16.50 2.57
N SER A 190 18.40 -15.77 3.56
CA SER A 190 18.00 -16.34 4.84
C SER A 190 16.84 -17.34 4.73
N TYR A 191 15.89 -17.08 3.81
CA TYR A 191 14.79 -18.00 3.54
C TYR A 191 15.27 -19.34 2.96
N ASP A 192 16.15 -19.28 1.97
CA ASP A 192 16.69 -20.47 1.30
C ASP A 192 17.51 -21.32 2.29
N GLU A 193 18.29 -20.69 3.18
CA GLU A 193 19.05 -21.38 4.21
C GLU A 193 18.13 -22.05 5.24
N VAL A 194 17.23 -21.32 5.89
CA VAL A 194 16.31 -21.87 6.89
C VAL A 194 15.42 -22.95 6.30
N LYS A 195 14.94 -22.78 5.07
CA LYS A 195 14.18 -23.79 4.36
C LYS A 195 14.96 -25.07 4.13
N SER A 196 16.25 -24.97 3.83
CA SER A 196 17.14 -26.14 3.69
C SER A 196 17.38 -26.84 5.04
N GLU A 197 17.68 -26.06 6.09
CA GLU A 197 17.93 -26.58 7.44
C GLU A 197 16.72 -27.30 8.03
N THR A 198 15.50 -26.81 7.76
CA THR A 198 14.25 -27.33 8.31
C THR A 198 13.52 -28.32 7.40
N ASN A 199 14.10 -28.71 6.27
CA ASN A 199 13.44 -29.50 5.23
C ASN A 199 12.08 -28.89 4.80
N GLY A 200 12.00 -27.56 4.71
CA GLY A 200 10.81 -26.82 4.31
C GLY A 200 9.78 -26.59 5.42
N GLN A 201 10.05 -27.00 6.65
CA GLN A 201 9.19 -26.72 7.81
C GLN A 201 9.54 -25.38 8.45
N CYS A 202 9.29 -24.30 7.70
CA CYS A 202 9.58 -22.93 8.11
C CYS A 202 8.52 -21.96 7.59
N GLY A 203 8.66 -20.68 7.92
CA GLY A 203 7.88 -19.60 7.33
C GLY A 203 8.03 -19.52 5.82
N LYS A 204 7.39 -18.51 5.21
CA LYS A 204 7.41 -18.33 3.75
C LYS A 204 7.67 -16.87 3.38
N PHE A 205 8.68 -16.66 2.53
CA PHE A 205 8.85 -15.38 1.85
C PHE A 205 7.88 -15.27 0.67
N THR A 206 6.98 -14.28 0.70
CA THR A 206 5.95 -14.11 -0.32
C THR A 206 6.30 -13.05 -1.38
N GLY A 207 7.48 -12.44 -1.28
CA GLY A 207 7.98 -11.47 -2.26
C GLY A 207 7.89 -10.02 -1.79
N THR A 208 7.75 -9.10 -2.73
CA THR A 208 7.71 -7.64 -2.49
C THR A 208 6.51 -7.00 -3.16
N SER A 209 6.04 -5.86 -2.64
CA SER A 209 5.02 -5.05 -3.33
C SER A 209 5.59 -4.24 -4.50
N ASN A 210 6.90 -3.99 -4.52
CA ASN A 210 7.57 -3.22 -5.56
C ASN A 210 7.76 -4.03 -6.84
N VAL A 211 7.09 -3.62 -7.92
CA VAL A 211 7.09 -4.36 -9.20
C VAL A 211 8.50 -4.43 -9.83
N CYS A 212 9.29 -3.35 -9.75
CA CYS A 212 10.64 -3.32 -10.27
C CYS A 212 11.55 -4.32 -9.54
N LEU A 213 11.50 -4.34 -8.21
CA LEU A 213 12.29 -5.26 -7.40
C LEU A 213 11.84 -6.71 -7.56
N ALA A 214 10.52 -6.95 -7.69
CA ALA A 214 10.02 -8.27 -8.03
C ALA A 214 10.57 -8.79 -9.37
N MET A 215 10.64 -7.91 -10.38
CA MET A 215 11.23 -8.21 -11.68
C MET A 215 12.72 -8.50 -11.56
N LYS A 216 13.49 -7.60 -10.92
CA LYS A 216 14.96 -7.72 -10.78
C LYS A 216 15.37 -8.99 -10.05
N LYS A 217 14.61 -9.41 -9.03
CA LYS A 217 14.91 -10.59 -8.22
C LYS A 217 14.18 -11.86 -8.68
N ASN A 218 13.32 -11.75 -9.69
CA ASN A 218 12.46 -12.84 -10.17
C ASN A 218 11.68 -13.54 -9.06
N ILE A 219 11.06 -12.75 -8.19
CA ILE A 219 10.24 -13.21 -7.05
C ILE A 219 8.78 -12.79 -7.22
N PRO A 220 7.85 -13.38 -6.46
CA PRO A 220 6.45 -12.95 -6.47
C PRO A 220 6.29 -11.46 -6.14
N CYS A 221 5.25 -10.84 -6.72
CA CYS A 221 4.88 -9.46 -6.43
C CYS A 221 3.53 -9.43 -5.69
N LEU A 222 3.47 -8.64 -4.63
CA LEU A 222 2.33 -8.55 -3.71
C LEU A 222 1.53 -7.28 -3.96
N GLY A 223 0.24 -7.33 -3.75
CA GLY A 223 -0.62 -6.16 -3.76
C GLY A 223 -2.01 -6.47 -4.28
N THR A 224 -2.99 -5.74 -3.76
CA THR A 224 -4.39 -5.84 -4.19
C THR A 224 -4.96 -4.45 -4.43
N MET A 225 -5.52 -3.81 -3.40
CA MET A 225 -6.21 -2.54 -3.47
C MET A 225 -5.76 -1.57 -2.39
N SER A 226 -6.25 -0.34 -2.44
CA SER A 226 -6.05 0.66 -1.40
C SER A 226 -7.37 1.30 -0.95
N HIS A 227 -7.35 1.93 0.23
CA HIS A 227 -8.51 2.60 0.84
C HIS A 227 -9.18 3.62 -0.08
N GLN A 228 -8.43 4.25 -0.99
CA GLN A 228 -8.97 5.26 -1.90
C GLN A 228 -10.09 4.73 -2.79
N CYS A 229 -10.11 3.43 -3.13
CA CYS A 229 -11.21 2.83 -3.89
C CYS A 229 -12.51 2.90 -3.09
N ILE A 230 -12.46 2.65 -1.78
CA ILE A 230 -13.61 2.66 -0.89
C ILE A 230 -14.01 4.10 -0.54
N SER A 231 -13.02 4.97 -0.24
CA SER A 231 -13.27 6.39 0.03
C SER A 231 -13.88 7.14 -1.16
N PHE A 232 -13.51 6.77 -2.39
CA PHE A 232 -14.12 7.32 -3.59
C PHE A 232 -15.51 6.73 -3.82
N GLU A 233 -15.71 5.44 -3.59
CA GLU A 233 -17.02 4.81 -3.72
C GLU A 233 -18.04 5.40 -2.74
N GLU A 234 -17.60 5.85 -1.55
CA GLU A 234 -18.48 6.50 -0.58
C GLU A 234 -19.16 7.75 -1.16
N ILE A 235 -18.45 8.56 -1.93
CA ILE A 235 -19.07 9.73 -2.58
C ILE A 235 -20.00 9.37 -3.74
N VAL A 236 -19.95 8.13 -4.21
CA VAL A 236 -20.81 7.61 -5.31
C VAL A 236 -22.07 6.97 -4.77
N SER A 237 -21.94 6.12 -3.75
CA SER A 237 -23.01 5.23 -3.27
C SER A 237 -23.33 5.36 -1.78
N GLY A 238 -22.63 6.22 -1.06
CA GLY A 238 -22.80 6.40 0.39
C GLY A 238 -22.07 5.37 1.24
N VAL A 239 -21.94 5.68 2.53
CA VAL A 239 -21.09 4.95 3.48
C VAL A 239 -21.53 3.49 3.71
N PHE A 240 -22.83 3.20 3.65
CA PHE A 240 -23.35 1.86 3.90
C PHE A 240 -23.14 0.89 2.70
N GLU A 241 -23.10 1.42 1.48
CA GLU A 241 -23.01 0.60 0.27
C GLU A 241 -21.59 0.53 -0.32
N CYS A 242 -20.70 1.42 0.08
CA CYS A 242 -19.41 1.59 -0.59
C CYS A 242 -18.54 0.33 -0.56
N ASN A 243 -18.43 -0.38 0.57
CA ASN A 243 -17.68 -1.62 0.65
C ASN A 243 -18.24 -2.70 -0.27
N TYR A 244 -19.56 -2.91 -0.23
CA TYR A 244 -20.24 -3.91 -1.06
C TYR A 244 -20.06 -3.60 -2.54
N ASN A 245 -20.23 -2.33 -2.94
CA ASN A 245 -20.09 -1.90 -4.32
C ASN A 245 -18.65 -2.02 -4.84
N VAL A 246 -17.64 -1.71 -4.01
CA VAL A 246 -16.24 -1.95 -4.38
C VAL A 246 -15.97 -3.43 -4.53
N MET A 247 -16.43 -4.30 -3.61
CA MET A 247 -16.27 -5.75 -3.74
C MET A 247 -16.86 -6.28 -5.05
N ASN A 248 -18.09 -5.88 -5.38
CA ASN A 248 -18.74 -6.28 -6.64
C ASN A 248 -17.95 -5.81 -7.86
N LYS A 249 -17.64 -4.51 -7.94
CA LYS A 249 -16.92 -3.93 -9.09
C LYS A 249 -15.51 -4.50 -9.22
N TRP A 250 -14.84 -4.80 -8.09
CA TRP A 250 -13.52 -5.43 -8.07
C TRP A 250 -13.59 -6.88 -8.60
N SER A 251 -14.59 -7.62 -8.14
CA SER A 251 -14.86 -8.99 -8.63
C SER A 251 -15.16 -9.03 -10.12
N GLU A 252 -15.94 -8.07 -10.65
CA GLU A 252 -16.20 -7.94 -12.08
C GLU A 252 -14.96 -7.60 -12.91
N VAL A 253 -14.00 -6.86 -12.35
CA VAL A 253 -12.77 -6.47 -13.04
C VAL A 253 -11.72 -7.57 -13.03
N TYR A 254 -11.65 -8.35 -11.93
CA TYR A 254 -10.57 -9.30 -11.68
C TYR A 254 -10.98 -10.77 -11.67
N ASP A 255 -12.26 -11.09 -11.85
CA ASP A 255 -12.77 -12.48 -11.87
C ASP A 255 -12.29 -13.32 -10.68
N GLY A 256 -12.25 -12.73 -9.49
CA GLY A 256 -11.77 -13.38 -8.24
C GLY A 256 -10.26 -13.35 -8.02
N ASN A 257 -9.45 -12.91 -9.00
CA ASN A 257 -8.04 -12.64 -8.77
C ASN A 257 -7.86 -11.42 -7.85
N VAL A 258 -6.63 -11.22 -7.32
CA VAL A 258 -6.32 -10.13 -6.35
C VAL A 258 -7.34 -10.05 -5.21
N GLY A 259 -7.71 -11.21 -4.69
CA GLY A 259 -8.88 -11.44 -3.84
C GLY A 259 -8.67 -11.19 -2.34
N ILE A 260 -7.78 -10.27 -1.94
CA ILE A 260 -7.66 -9.79 -0.55
C ILE A 260 -8.31 -8.43 -0.46
N PHE A 261 -9.39 -8.32 0.32
CA PHE A 261 -10.16 -7.08 0.47
C PHE A 261 -9.73 -6.29 1.72
N LEU A 262 -9.56 -4.98 1.54
CA LEU A 262 -9.24 -4.03 2.61
C LEU A 262 -10.54 -3.40 3.11
N TYR A 263 -10.97 -3.68 4.35
CA TYR A 263 -12.32 -3.37 4.80
C TYR A 263 -12.45 -2.21 5.79
N ASP A 264 -11.36 -1.77 6.42
CA ASP A 264 -11.33 -0.88 7.58
C ASP A 264 -11.49 0.62 7.25
N CYS A 265 -12.10 0.98 6.10
CA CYS A 265 -12.20 2.38 5.68
C CYS A 265 -13.24 3.18 6.49
N PHE A 266 -14.36 2.57 6.87
CA PHE A 266 -15.48 3.20 7.56
C PHE A 266 -15.95 2.43 8.81
N GLY A 267 -15.06 1.63 9.38
CA GLY A 267 -15.33 0.81 10.57
C GLY A 267 -15.87 -0.59 10.27
N ASP A 268 -15.69 -1.46 11.24
CA ASP A 268 -15.93 -2.89 11.11
C ASP A 268 -17.41 -3.23 10.90
N ASN A 269 -18.30 -2.58 11.65
CA ASN A 269 -19.74 -2.85 11.61
C ASN A 269 -20.33 -2.62 10.21
N VAL A 270 -19.91 -1.53 9.54
CA VAL A 270 -20.40 -1.23 8.18
C VAL A 270 -20.04 -2.34 7.21
N PHE A 271 -18.81 -2.84 7.31
CA PHE A 271 -18.35 -3.92 6.46
C PHE A 271 -19.02 -5.26 6.80
N PHE A 272 -18.92 -5.69 8.06
CA PHE A 272 -19.39 -7.04 8.43
C PHE A 272 -20.92 -7.19 8.36
N ASN A 273 -21.69 -6.13 8.57
CA ASN A 273 -23.15 -6.18 8.39
C ASN A 273 -23.54 -6.42 6.92
N ASN A 274 -22.75 -5.92 5.99
CA ASN A 274 -23.00 -6.05 4.54
C ASN A 274 -22.26 -7.21 3.87
N LEU A 275 -21.33 -7.89 4.55
CA LEU A 275 -20.60 -9.00 3.99
C LEU A 275 -21.51 -10.21 3.76
N SER A 276 -21.89 -10.44 2.52
CA SER A 276 -22.68 -11.61 2.12
C SER A 276 -21.81 -12.86 1.96
N LYS A 277 -22.45 -14.06 2.08
CA LYS A 277 -21.77 -15.34 1.82
C LYS A 277 -21.12 -15.37 0.43
N ARG A 278 -21.81 -14.86 -0.59
CA ARG A 278 -21.29 -14.82 -1.96
C ARG A 278 -19.96 -14.02 -2.03
N MET A 279 -19.92 -12.83 -1.43
CA MET A 279 -18.71 -12.01 -1.41
C MET A 279 -17.61 -12.67 -0.60
N ALA A 280 -17.93 -13.18 0.58
CA ALA A 280 -16.98 -13.90 1.43
C ALA A 280 -16.39 -15.14 0.72
N MET A 281 -17.14 -15.81 -0.15
CA MET A 281 -16.62 -16.93 -0.96
C MET A 281 -15.77 -16.47 -2.14
N THR A 282 -16.09 -15.33 -2.77
CA THR A 282 -15.36 -14.78 -3.92
C THR A 282 -13.95 -14.31 -3.54
N PHE A 283 -13.81 -13.72 -2.34
CA PHE A 283 -12.52 -13.22 -1.88
C PHE A 283 -11.76 -14.27 -1.08
N CYS A 284 -10.42 -14.32 -1.29
CA CYS A 284 -9.54 -15.26 -0.59
C CYS A 284 -9.35 -14.89 0.89
N GLY A 285 -9.48 -13.60 1.21
CA GLY A 285 -9.28 -13.14 2.58
C GLY A 285 -9.50 -11.64 2.76
N LEU A 286 -9.21 -11.17 3.98
CA LEU A 286 -9.36 -9.78 4.39
C LEU A 286 -8.02 -9.21 4.85
N ARG A 287 -7.78 -7.93 4.58
CA ARG A 287 -6.60 -7.19 5.04
C ARG A 287 -6.96 -6.31 6.21
N ILE A 288 -6.21 -6.46 7.29
CA ILE A 288 -6.29 -5.73 8.55
C ILE A 288 -5.24 -4.61 8.53
N ASP A 289 -5.65 -3.35 8.54
CA ASP A 289 -4.77 -2.18 8.47
C ASP A 289 -5.02 -1.18 9.63
N SER A 290 -5.92 -1.51 10.55
CA SER A 290 -6.21 -0.76 11.77
C SER A 290 -6.91 -1.62 12.83
N GLY A 291 -6.99 -1.10 14.07
CA GLY A 291 -7.57 -1.78 15.21
C GLY A 291 -6.60 -2.76 15.90
N VAL A 292 -7.08 -3.42 16.95
CA VAL A 292 -6.33 -4.46 17.68
C VAL A 292 -6.42 -5.76 16.89
N GLU A 293 -5.29 -6.29 16.46
CA GLU A 293 -5.23 -7.39 15.49
C GLU A 293 -5.97 -8.64 15.98
N GLU A 294 -5.85 -9.00 17.28
CA GLU A 294 -6.55 -10.15 17.86
C GLU A 294 -8.07 -10.00 17.82
N GLU A 295 -8.58 -8.79 18.14
CA GLU A 295 -10.01 -8.48 18.06
C GLU A 295 -10.51 -8.59 16.61
N GLN A 296 -9.72 -8.09 15.67
CA GLN A 296 -10.03 -8.19 14.24
C GLN A 296 -10.06 -9.65 13.76
N VAL A 297 -9.13 -10.49 14.23
CA VAL A 297 -9.14 -11.93 13.94
C VAL A 297 -10.42 -12.58 14.45
N ASP A 298 -10.81 -12.31 15.69
CA ASP A 298 -12.00 -12.90 16.28
C ASP A 298 -13.29 -12.48 15.55
N LEU A 299 -13.40 -11.20 15.15
CA LEU A 299 -14.50 -10.69 14.33
C LEU A 299 -14.58 -11.38 12.96
N ILE A 300 -13.47 -11.52 12.29
CA ILE A 300 -13.38 -12.17 10.98
C ILE A 300 -13.76 -13.64 11.08
N VAL A 301 -13.18 -14.36 12.03
CA VAL A 301 -13.44 -15.79 12.27
C VAL A 301 -14.89 -16.04 12.59
N GLU A 302 -15.48 -15.25 13.49
CA GLU A 302 -16.88 -15.35 13.85
C GLU A 302 -17.79 -15.08 12.64
N LYS A 303 -17.51 -14.05 11.87
CA LYS A 303 -18.28 -13.74 10.66
C LYS A 303 -18.23 -14.86 9.62
N TYR A 304 -17.06 -15.45 9.36
CA TYR A 304 -16.96 -16.58 8.43
C TYR A 304 -17.76 -17.79 8.93
N LYS A 305 -17.71 -18.11 10.24
CA LYS A 305 -18.51 -19.17 10.85
C LYS A 305 -20.02 -18.92 10.71
N GLN A 306 -20.49 -17.69 10.97
CA GLN A 306 -21.89 -17.29 10.79
C GLN A 306 -22.36 -17.46 9.35
N LEU A 307 -21.48 -17.24 8.38
CA LEU A 307 -21.74 -17.45 6.95
C LEU A 307 -21.62 -18.92 6.51
N GLY A 308 -21.26 -19.82 7.43
CA GLY A 308 -21.03 -21.24 7.12
C GLY A 308 -19.81 -21.47 6.24
N ILE A 309 -18.74 -20.70 6.46
CA ILE A 309 -17.43 -20.79 5.78
C ILE A 309 -16.39 -21.20 6.83
N ASP A 310 -15.58 -22.20 6.52
CA ASP A 310 -14.44 -22.57 7.36
C ASP A 310 -13.38 -21.46 7.30
N PRO A 311 -13.08 -20.77 8.43
CA PRO A 311 -12.08 -19.70 8.45
C PRO A 311 -10.67 -20.16 8.03
N MET A 312 -10.33 -21.44 8.24
CA MET A 312 -9.03 -22.00 7.82
C MET A 312 -8.84 -22.03 6.29
N THR A 313 -9.93 -21.85 5.51
CA THR A 313 -9.87 -21.70 4.06
C THR A 313 -9.68 -20.25 3.62
N LYS A 314 -9.58 -19.32 4.56
CA LYS A 314 -9.46 -17.87 4.34
C LYS A 314 -8.17 -17.33 4.92
N GLN A 315 -7.79 -16.14 4.45
CA GLN A 315 -6.56 -15.48 4.87
C GLN A 315 -6.82 -14.15 5.57
N ALA A 316 -6.15 -13.93 6.70
CA ALA A 316 -6.00 -12.62 7.31
C ALA A 316 -4.63 -12.05 6.93
N VAL A 317 -4.61 -10.89 6.29
CA VAL A 317 -3.38 -10.19 5.88
C VAL A 317 -3.18 -8.99 6.78
N PHE A 318 -2.10 -8.97 7.54
CA PHE A 318 -1.79 -7.88 8.48
C PHE A 318 -0.81 -6.90 7.85
N SER A 319 -1.12 -5.59 7.90
CA SER A 319 -0.29 -4.53 7.30
C SER A 319 -0.20 -3.26 8.14
N ASN A 320 -0.59 -3.30 9.40
CA ASN A 320 -0.68 -2.16 10.31
C ASN A 320 0.61 -1.93 11.10
N GLY A 321 1.65 -1.31 10.50
CA GLY A 321 2.82 -0.81 11.23
C GLY A 321 3.61 -1.88 12.03
N LEU A 322 3.64 -3.10 11.53
CA LEU A 322 4.17 -4.28 12.22
C LEU A 322 5.69 -4.25 12.34
N ASN A 323 6.19 -4.64 13.52
CA ASN A 323 7.53 -5.18 13.73
C ASN A 323 7.50 -6.71 13.77
N ILE A 324 8.66 -7.34 13.85
CA ILE A 324 8.75 -8.81 13.80
C ILE A 324 8.18 -9.45 15.06
N GLU A 325 8.43 -8.87 16.22
CA GLU A 325 7.95 -9.37 17.51
C GLU A 325 6.41 -9.38 17.52
N ARG A 326 5.79 -8.28 17.08
CA ARG A 326 4.34 -8.19 17.00
C ARG A 326 3.76 -9.18 15.99
N ALA A 327 4.41 -9.36 14.85
CA ALA A 327 3.98 -10.35 13.86
C ALA A 327 4.01 -11.78 14.42
N ILE A 328 5.02 -12.13 15.23
CA ILE A 328 5.10 -13.43 15.91
C ILE A 328 3.97 -13.63 16.92
N GLU A 329 3.64 -12.60 17.70
CA GLU A 329 2.51 -12.64 18.65
C GLU A 329 1.19 -12.92 17.93
N ILE A 330 0.90 -12.17 16.87
CA ILE A 330 -0.30 -12.31 16.06
C ILE A 330 -0.34 -13.72 15.41
N HIS A 331 0.80 -14.19 14.86
CA HIS A 331 0.89 -15.52 14.27
C HIS A 331 0.49 -16.61 15.27
N ASN A 332 1.03 -16.54 16.50
CA ASN A 332 0.68 -17.48 17.54
C ASN A 332 -0.81 -17.42 17.91
N TYR A 333 -1.42 -16.22 17.86
CA TYR A 333 -2.85 -16.04 18.09
C TYR A 333 -3.73 -16.62 16.98
N CYS A 334 -3.28 -16.52 15.72
CA CYS A 334 -4.00 -17.04 14.55
C CYS A 334 -3.99 -18.57 14.44
N LYS A 335 -3.04 -19.26 15.08
CA LYS A 335 -2.88 -20.72 14.98
C LYS A 335 -4.18 -21.46 15.26
N GLY A 336 -4.66 -22.26 14.29
CA GLY A 336 -5.90 -23.02 14.38
C GLY A 336 -7.19 -22.20 14.26
N LYS A 337 -7.10 -20.89 14.01
CA LYS A 337 -8.25 -20.01 13.82
C LYS A 337 -8.43 -19.59 12.35
N ILE A 338 -7.37 -19.11 11.71
CA ILE A 338 -7.37 -18.59 10.33
C ILE A 338 -5.93 -18.66 9.79
N THR A 339 -5.76 -18.74 8.46
CA THR A 339 -4.41 -18.58 7.88
C THR A 339 -4.01 -17.11 7.89
N ASP A 340 -2.74 -16.82 8.18
CA ASP A 340 -2.22 -15.47 8.36
C ASP A 340 -1.04 -15.17 7.43
N SER A 341 -0.88 -13.89 7.08
CA SER A 341 0.31 -13.38 6.41
C SER A 341 0.56 -11.91 6.73
N TYR A 342 1.79 -11.46 6.54
CA TYR A 342 2.29 -10.18 7.03
C TYR A 342 2.91 -9.36 5.90
N GLY A 343 2.44 -8.12 5.73
CA GLY A 343 3.06 -7.12 4.89
C GLY A 343 3.84 -6.13 5.76
N VAL A 344 5.16 -6.20 5.75
CA VAL A 344 6.01 -5.34 6.59
C VAL A 344 6.70 -4.29 5.73
N GLY A 345 6.61 -3.03 6.15
CA GLY A 345 7.15 -1.88 5.43
C GLY A 345 8.44 -1.35 6.04
N THR A 346 8.36 -0.22 6.74
CA THR A 346 9.51 0.55 7.27
C THR A 346 10.42 -0.27 8.19
N PHE A 347 9.89 -1.24 8.90
CA PHE A 347 10.66 -2.16 9.75
C PHE A 347 11.64 -3.07 8.98
N LEU A 348 11.44 -3.21 7.67
CA LEU A 348 12.39 -3.86 6.77
C LEU A 348 13.26 -2.83 6.05
N THR A 349 12.64 -1.87 5.38
CA THR A 349 13.29 -1.05 4.36
C THR A 349 13.79 0.30 4.84
N CYS A 350 13.53 0.67 6.10
CA CYS A 350 14.04 1.89 6.75
C CYS A 350 14.41 1.67 8.22
N ASP A 351 14.71 0.45 8.61
CA ASP A 351 15.27 0.11 9.90
C ASP A 351 16.81 0.06 9.80
N VAL A 352 17.40 1.20 9.47
CA VAL A 352 18.84 1.40 9.36
C VAL A 352 19.37 1.95 10.67
N THR A 353 20.57 1.51 11.07
CA THR A 353 21.22 1.92 12.33
C THR A 353 21.28 3.44 12.44
N ASP A 354 20.84 3.98 13.57
CA ASP A 354 20.80 5.41 13.89
C ASP A 354 19.91 6.28 12.98
N CYS A 355 19.10 5.68 12.11
CA CYS A 355 18.15 6.37 11.25
C CYS A 355 16.72 6.24 11.77
N LYS A 356 15.90 7.26 11.54
CA LYS A 356 14.46 7.23 11.87
C LYS A 356 13.62 7.30 10.59
N PRO A 357 12.69 6.38 10.39
CA PRO A 357 11.79 6.45 9.25
C PRO A 357 10.88 7.66 9.36
N MET A 358 10.57 8.28 8.23
CA MET A 358 9.60 9.36 8.16
C MET A 358 8.17 8.83 8.37
N ASN A 359 7.31 9.66 8.96
CA ASN A 359 5.89 9.33 9.14
C ASN A 359 5.01 10.12 8.17
N ILE A 360 5.19 9.85 6.89
CA ILE A 360 4.58 10.58 5.78
C ILE A 360 3.58 9.71 5.02
N VAL A 361 2.52 10.33 4.48
CA VAL A 361 1.50 9.67 3.66
C VAL A 361 0.96 10.64 2.61
N VAL A 362 0.50 10.11 1.48
CA VAL A 362 -0.32 10.83 0.49
C VAL A 362 -1.73 10.23 0.53
N LYS A 363 -2.76 11.08 0.60
CA LYS A 363 -4.15 10.63 0.75
C LYS A 363 -5.08 11.35 -0.21
N LEU A 364 -6.04 10.60 -0.74
CA LEU A 364 -7.17 11.12 -1.48
C LEU A 364 -7.99 12.01 -0.53
N ILE A 365 -8.17 13.29 -0.88
CA ILE A 365 -8.91 14.25 -0.05
C ILE A 365 -10.25 14.68 -0.67
N ARG A 366 -10.38 14.63 -1.99
CA ARG A 366 -11.64 14.87 -2.69
C ARG A 366 -11.63 14.27 -4.08
N GLY A 367 -12.83 14.01 -4.60
CA GLY A 367 -13.02 13.49 -5.94
C GLY A 367 -14.32 13.95 -6.58
N ARG A 368 -14.43 13.73 -7.89
CA ARG A 368 -15.66 13.87 -8.66
C ARG A 368 -15.73 12.80 -9.75
N ILE A 369 -16.94 12.34 -10.05
CA ILE A 369 -17.14 11.25 -11.03
C ILE A 369 -16.81 11.69 -12.45
N THR A 370 -17.10 12.94 -12.78
CA THR A 370 -16.82 13.57 -14.09
C THR A 370 -16.52 15.05 -13.90
N GLU A 371 -15.93 15.70 -14.91
CA GLU A 371 -15.65 17.14 -14.93
C GLU A 371 -16.90 18.01 -14.73
N SER A 372 -18.07 17.53 -15.14
CA SER A 372 -19.34 18.24 -15.01
C SER A 372 -20.01 18.12 -13.63
N ARG A 373 -19.42 17.35 -12.71
CA ARG A 373 -19.93 17.15 -11.35
C ARG A 373 -19.13 17.95 -10.33
N GLU A 374 -19.77 18.24 -9.21
CA GLU A 374 -19.12 18.90 -8.07
C GLU A 374 -18.06 18.02 -7.42
N TRP A 375 -17.11 18.67 -6.77
CA TRP A 375 -16.10 18.02 -5.95
C TRP A 375 -16.68 17.65 -4.59
N HIS A 376 -16.49 16.39 -4.19
CA HIS A 376 -16.92 15.90 -2.89
C HIS A 376 -15.70 15.48 -2.06
N PRO A 377 -15.66 15.77 -0.75
CA PRO A 377 -14.59 15.31 0.12
C PRO A 377 -14.60 13.77 0.24
N CYS A 378 -13.42 13.17 0.08
CA CYS A 378 -13.16 11.78 0.35
C CYS A 378 -12.47 11.67 1.71
N VAL A 379 -12.95 10.78 2.58
CA VAL A 379 -12.42 10.63 3.93
C VAL A 379 -12.15 9.15 4.24
N LYS A 380 -11.30 8.90 5.23
CA LYS A 380 -11.16 7.60 5.90
C LYS A 380 -11.46 7.81 7.37
N LEU A 381 -12.39 7.04 7.92
CA LEU A 381 -12.62 6.91 9.35
C LEU A 381 -11.80 5.70 9.86
N SER A 382 -10.99 5.89 10.87
CA SER A 382 -10.17 4.82 11.44
C SER A 382 -10.41 4.71 12.93
N CYS A 383 -10.43 3.49 13.45
CA CYS A 383 -10.46 3.23 14.89
C CYS A 383 -9.19 3.71 15.60
N ASP A 384 -8.07 3.79 14.87
CA ASP A 384 -6.77 4.21 15.41
C ASP A 384 -6.70 5.74 15.55
N LYS A 385 -6.25 6.23 16.70
CA LYS A 385 -6.02 7.66 16.93
C LYS A 385 -5.04 8.23 15.88
N GLY A 386 -5.44 9.32 15.23
CA GLY A 386 -4.62 10.03 14.23
C GLY A 386 -4.58 9.38 12.84
N LYS A 387 -5.34 8.31 12.59
CA LYS A 387 -5.52 7.73 11.26
C LYS A 387 -6.80 8.17 10.55
N THR A 388 -7.75 8.80 11.23
CA THR A 388 -8.88 9.50 10.59
C THR A 388 -8.33 10.68 9.81
N LEU A 389 -8.67 10.75 8.52
CA LEU A 389 -8.13 11.75 7.59
C LEU A 389 -9.23 12.28 6.67
N GLY A 390 -9.10 13.55 6.30
CA GLY A 390 -9.96 14.23 5.35
C GLY A 390 -10.70 15.43 5.95
N ASP A 391 -11.75 15.85 5.30
CA ASP A 391 -12.59 16.98 5.71
C ASP A 391 -13.28 16.69 7.06
N LYS A 392 -13.07 17.56 8.05
CA LYS A 392 -13.56 17.36 9.41
C LYS A 392 -15.10 17.33 9.46
N ALA A 393 -15.77 18.22 8.74
CA ALA A 393 -17.24 18.29 8.74
C ALA A 393 -17.84 17.00 8.14
N LYS A 394 -17.23 16.47 7.08
CA LYS A 394 -17.61 15.17 6.49
C LYS A 394 -17.35 14.01 7.45
N CYS A 395 -16.21 14.00 8.14
CA CYS A 395 -15.91 12.96 9.14
C CYS A 395 -16.94 12.99 10.28
N ASP A 396 -17.22 14.16 10.85
CA ASP A 396 -18.19 14.33 11.95
C ASP A 396 -19.60 13.91 11.51
N TYR A 397 -20.01 14.28 10.30
CA TYR A 397 -21.28 13.85 9.70
C TYR A 397 -21.37 12.31 9.58
N LEU A 398 -20.36 11.68 8.97
CA LEU A 398 -20.38 10.22 8.79
C LEU A 398 -20.36 9.48 10.13
N LEU A 399 -19.61 9.96 11.13
CA LEU A 399 -19.63 9.39 12.48
C LEU A 399 -21.01 9.48 13.12
N SER A 400 -21.74 10.61 12.96
CA SER A 400 -23.11 10.71 13.47
C SER A 400 -24.05 9.70 12.81
N VAL A 401 -24.01 9.59 11.48
CA VAL A 401 -24.81 8.62 10.72
C VAL A 401 -24.51 7.18 11.12
N LEU A 402 -23.24 6.84 11.30
CA LEU A 402 -22.83 5.48 11.71
C LEU A 402 -23.25 5.15 13.16
N ASN A 403 -23.19 6.13 14.05
CA ASN A 403 -23.63 5.93 15.44
C ASN A 403 -25.15 5.76 15.55
N GLU A 404 -25.92 6.50 14.76
CA GLU A 404 -27.39 6.35 14.71
C GLU A 404 -27.81 4.97 14.17
N ALA A 405 -27.09 4.44 13.18
CA ALA A 405 -27.37 3.13 12.59
C ALA A 405 -26.99 1.94 13.51
N ASN A 406 -26.18 2.17 14.54
CA ASN A 406 -25.78 1.15 15.52
C ASN A 406 -26.67 1.14 16.79
N GLN A 407 -27.65 2.07 16.90
CA GLN A 407 -28.67 2.11 17.96
C GLN A 407 -29.93 1.34 17.52
#